data_c882140f127825bb24694e68ee92e02d
#
_entry.id   c882140f127825bb24694e68ee92e02d
#
_cell.length_a   1.000
_cell.length_b   1.000
_cell.length_c   1.000
_cell.angle_alpha   90.00
_cell.angle_beta   90.00
_cell.angle_gamma   90.00
#
_symmetry.space_group_name_H-M   'P 1'
#
loop_
_entity.id
_entity.type
_entity.pdbx_description
1 polymer ?
#
loop_
_entity_poly.entity_id
_entity_poly.type
_entity_poly.pdbx_seq_one_letter_code
_entity_poly.pdbx_strand_id
1 'polypeptide(L)'
;MAEAHAEKHHDYHLVNPSPWPVFGAICAFLTAVGGIVWMRSMGGGEGLFGLRGPGLFAVGFLGILFTMLMWWRDVIKEAHGGDHTPVVQLHLRYGMILFIASEVMFFVAWFWAYFDASLFPAGIHPLEITTPDGATEATKQMIGMVERNALTGGHWPPKPSANFHGTFDPWGLPLVNTLILLTSGTTVTWAHHALLQGDRRGLKWGLLITIVLGVLFTACQAYEYVHAGFKYAGHIYGATFFMATGFHGAHVIIGTLFLTVCFFRALAGHFTPKQHFGFEAAAWYWHFVDVVWLFLFACIYVIGAGTPLAH
;
A
#
# COMPACT_ATOMS: atom_id res chain seq x y z
N MET A 1 17.94 23.24 -39.34
CA MET A 1 16.78 22.75 -40.11
C MET A 1 15.64 22.64 -39.13
N ALA A 2 14.61 23.52 -39.25
CA ALA A 2 13.43 23.44 -38.44
C ALA A 2 12.63 22.20 -38.87
N GLU A 3 12.46 21.23 -37.96
CA GLU A 3 11.49 20.16 -38.15
C GLU A 3 10.12 20.83 -38.20
N ALA A 4 9.50 20.81 -39.36
CA ALA A 4 8.11 21.22 -39.51
C ALA A 4 7.27 20.30 -38.60
N HIS A 5 6.72 20.86 -37.54
CA HIS A 5 5.69 20.17 -36.72
C HIS A 5 4.55 19.84 -37.70
N ALA A 6 4.45 18.57 -38.09
CA ALA A 6 3.31 18.07 -38.83
C ALA A 6 2.05 18.40 -38.02
N GLU A 7 1.07 19.06 -38.66
CA GLU A 7 -0.19 19.42 -38.08
C GLU A 7 -0.83 18.17 -37.48
N LYS A 8 -1.00 18.13 -36.14
CA LYS A 8 -1.57 16.97 -35.44
C LYS A 8 -3.04 16.83 -35.87
N HIS A 9 -3.34 15.81 -36.66
CA HIS A 9 -4.71 15.52 -37.11
C HIS A 9 -5.62 14.91 -36.01
N HIS A 10 -5.13 14.67 -34.77
CA HIS A 10 -5.87 14.08 -33.66
C HIS A 10 -5.26 14.51 -32.32
N ASP A 11 -6.05 14.41 -31.24
CA ASP A 11 -5.68 14.80 -29.87
C ASP A 11 -4.95 13.69 -29.10
N TYR A 12 -4.70 12.54 -29.71
CA TYR A 12 -3.96 11.45 -29.08
C TYR A 12 -2.47 11.72 -29.11
N HIS A 13 -1.78 11.33 -28.02
CA HIS A 13 -0.31 11.31 -27.98
C HIS A 13 0.20 9.95 -28.45
N LEU A 14 0.85 9.92 -29.60
CA LEU A 14 1.55 8.74 -30.10
C LEU A 14 2.96 8.73 -29.50
N VAL A 15 3.16 7.86 -28.52
CA VAL A 15 4.40 7.75 -27.75
C VAL A 15 5.52 7.20 -28.64
N ASN A 16 6.68 7.84 -28.62
CA ASN A 16 7.88 7.31 -29.28
C ASN A 16 8.34 5.99 -28.61
N PRO A 17 9.00 5.08 -29.34
CA PRO A 17 9.56 3.87 -28.76
C PRO A 17 10.42 4.18 -27.55
N SER A 18 10.10 3.54 -26.42
CA SER A 18 10.75 3.74 -25.13
C SER A 18 11.36 2.43 -24.63
N PRO A 19 12.54 2.44 -24.01
CA PRO A 19 13.17 1.24 -23.46
C PRO A 19 12.56 0.81 -22.13
N TRP A 20 11.79 1.68 -21.45
CA TRP A 20 11.34 1.47 -20.06
C TRP A 20 10.47 0.24 -19.88
N PRO A 21 9.51 -0.10 -20.77
CA PRO A 21 8.68 -1.30 -20.59
C PRO A 21 9.50 -2.59 -20.58
N VAL A 22 10.45 -2.72 -21.51
CA VAL A 22 11.31 -3.91 -21.60
C VAL A 22 12.28 -3.98 -20.42
N PHE A 23 12.93 -2.87 -20.10
CA PHE A 23 13.85 -2.80 -18.97
C PHE A 23 13.12 -3.08 -17.64
N GLY A 24 11.94 -2.50 -17.43
CA GLY A 24 11.11 -2.76 -16.25
C GLY A 24 10.67 -4.22 -16.14
N ALA A 25 10.29 -4.86 -17.26
CA ALA A 25 9.91 -6.27 -17.29
C ALA A 25 11.08 -7.18 -16.87
N ILE A 26 12.29 -6.92 -17.39
CA ILE A 26 13.52 -7.64 -17.00
C ILE A 26 13.80 -7.47 -15.49
N CYS A 27 13.72 -6.24 -14.99
CA CYS A 27 13.96 -5.94 -13.58
C CYS A 27 12.92 -6.60 -12.67
N ALA A 28 11.64 -6.62 -13.08
CA ALA A 28 10.57 -7.30 -12.36
C ALA A 28 10.82 -8.82 -12.30
N PHE A 29 11.22 -9.42 -13.41
CA PHE A 29 11.59 -10.83 -13.46
C PHE A 29 12.77 -11.14 -12.53
N LEU A 30 13.83 -10.32 -12.58
CA LEU A 30 14.99 -10.49 -11.68
C LEU A 30 14.60 -10.33 -10.20
N THR A 31 13.66 -9.43 -9.88
CA THR A 31 13.13 -9.25 -8.52
C THR A 31 12.40 -10.50 -8.07
N ALA A 32 11.53 -11.07 -8.89
CA ALA A 32 10.77 -12.26 -8.56
C ALA A 32 11.69 -13.48 -8.35
N VAL A 33 12.58 -13.74 -9.30
CA VAL A 33 13.56 -14.85 -9.19
C VAL A 33 14.50 -14.61 -8.01
N GLY A 34 14.99 -13.39 -7.83
CA GLY A 34 15.83 -13.01 -6.72
C GLY A 34 15.16 -13.19 -5.35
N GLY A 35 13.85 -12.92 -5.25
CA GLY A 35 13.05 -13.19 -4.06
C GLY A 35 12.99 -14.69 -3.74
N ILE A 36 12.77 -15.54 -4.74
CA ILE A 36 12.76 -16.99 -4.58
C ILE A 36 14.15 -17.50 -4.12
N VAL A 37 15.24 -17.02 -4.76
CA VAL A 37 16.62 -17.35 -4.39
C VAL A 37 16.90 -16.96 -2.94
N TRP A 38 16.52 -15.75 -2.55
CA TRP A 38 16.72 -15.23 -1.20
C TRP A 38 15.95 -16.05 -0.16
N MET A 39 14.65 -16.27 -0.39
CA MET A 39 13.81 -17.06 0.52
C MET A 39 14.35 -18.50 0.70
N ARG A 40 14.78 -19.15 -0.38
CA ARG A 40 15.38 -20.50 -0.31
C ARG A 40 16.73 -20.53 0.38
N SER A 41 17.49 -19.44 0.37
CA SER A 41 18.78 -19.34 1.06
C SER A 41 18.67 -18.96 2.53
N MET A 42 17.48 -18.54 3.00
CA MET A 42 17.24 -18.27 4.42
C MET A 42 17.34 -19.58 5.22
N GLY A 43 17.88 -19.51 6.42
CA GLY A 43 18.05 -20.71 7.27
C GLY A 43 19.13 -21.69 6.82
N GLY A 44 20.06 -21.29 5.94
CA GLY A 44 21.17 -22.14 5.47
C GLY A 44 20.86 -23.01 4.26
N GLY A 45 19.72 -22.77 3.57
CA GLY A 45 19.36 -23.46 2.35
C GLY A 45 20.33 -23.22 1.18
N GLU A 46 20.33 -24.11 0.18
CA GLU A 46 21.27 -24.05 -0.95
C GLU A 46 21.00 -22.94 -1.97
N GLY A 47 19.89 -22.20 -1.83
CA GLY A 47 19.51 -21.20 -2.82
C GLY A 47 18.98 -21.82 -4.12
N LEU A 48 19.24 -21.19 -5.26
CA LEU A 48 18.80 -21.65 -6.58
C LEU A 48 19.88 -21.34 -7.63
N PHE A 49 20.22 -22.28 -8.49
CA PHE A 49 21.23 -22.13 -9.56
C PHE A 49 22.61 -21.62 -9.05
N GLY A 50 23.02 -22.04 -7.84
CA GLY A 50 24.26 -21.57 -7.24
C GLY A 50 24.23 -20.15 -6.70
N LEU A 51 23.12 -19.43 -6.85
CA LEU A 51 22.90 -18.08 -6.32
C LEU A 51 22.33 -18.16 -4.90
N ARG A 52 22.80 -17.28 -4.01
CA ARG A 52 22.38 -17.20 -2.61
C ARG A 52 22.21 -15.75 -2.17
N GLY A 53 21.39 -15.55 -1.13
CA GLY A 53 21.20 -14.24 -0.49
C GLY A 53 20.38 -13.24 -1.30
N PRO A 54 20.29 -11.98 -0.85
CA PRO A 54 19.38 -10.97 -1.39
C PRO A 54 19.92 -10.22 -2.63
N GLY A 55 21.15 -10.54 -3.10
CA GLY A 55 21.82 -9.73 -4.14
C GLY A 55 21.03 -9.59 -5.43
N LEU A 56 20.52 -10.71 -5.97
CA LEU A 56 19.73 -10.70 -7.19
C LEU A 56 18.40 -9.94 -7.01
N PHE A 57 17.74 -10.12 -5.87
CA PHE A 57 16.54 -9.37 -5.50
C PHE A 57 16.82 -7.87 -5.45
N ALA A 58 17.90 -7.46 -4.79
CA ALA A 58 18.26 -6.05 -4.67
C ALA A 58 18.55 -5.41 -6.04
N VAL A 59 19.26 -6.10 -6.93
CA VAL A 59 19.53 -5.62 -8.30
C VAL A 59 18.24 -5.43 -9.08
N GLY A 60 17.34 -6.42 -9.07
CA GLY A 60 16.05 -6.33 -9.73
C GLY A 60 15.18 -5.19 -9.16
N PHE A 61 15.07 -5.10 -7.85
CA PHE A 61 14.27 -4.09 -7.17
C PHE A 61 14.79 -2.66 -7.41
N LEU A 62 16.09 -2.44 -7.32
CA LEU A 62 16.70 -1.15 -7.64
C LEU A 62 16.52 -0.79 -9.12
N GLY A 63 16.56 -1.78 -10.02
CA GLY A 63 16.24 -1.60 -11.43
C GLY A 63 14.78 -1.18 -11.67
N ILE A 64 13.82 -1.72 -10.92
CA ILE A 64 12.41 -1.25 -10.96
C ILE A 64 12.31 0.21 -10.52
N LEU A 65 12.93 0.56 -9.37
CA LEU A 65 12.92 1.95 -8.89
C LEU A 65 13.55 2.91 -9.90
N PHE A 66 14.65 2.53 -10.51
CA PHE A 66 15.30 3.31 -11.58
C PHE A 66 14.36 3.48 -12.78
N THR A 67 13.71 2.40 -13.23
CA THR A 67 12.73 2.46 -14.33
C THR A 67 11.61 3.44 -14.01
N MET A 68 11.04 3.37 -12.81
CA MET A 68 9.97 4.28 -12.37
C MET A 68 10.41 5.74 -12.42
N LEU A 69 11.58 6.04 -11.86
CA LEU A 69 12.11 7.41 -11.83
C LEU A 69 12.32 7.98 -13.25
N MET A 70 12.93 7.18 -14.14
CA MET A 70 13.23 7.61 -15.49
C MET A 70 11.98 7.73 -16.36
N TRP A 71 11.05 6.78 -16.24
CA TRP A 71 9.78 6.83 -16.97
C TRP A 71 8.92 8.03 -16.52
N TRP A 72 8.79 8.27 -15.22
CA TRP A 72 8.06 9.44 -14.73
C TRP A 72 8.72 10.76 -15.13
N ARG A 73 10.05 10.81 -15.21
CA ARG A 73 10.75 11.97 -15.76
C ARG A 73 10.36 12.23 -17.22
N ASP A 74 10.24 11.19 -18.04
CA ASP A 74 9.83 11.33 -19.44
C ASP A 74 8.36 11.79 -19.53
N VAL A 75 7.45 11.22 -18.72
CA VAL A 75 6.05 11.67 -18.63
C VAL A 75 5.94 13.14 -18.24
N ILE A 76 6.79 13.61 -17.32
CA ILE A 76 6.82 15.05 -16.95
C ILE A 76 7.31 15.93 -18.10
N LYS A 77 8.28 15.46 -18.90
CA LYS A 77 8.74 16.18 -20.09
C LYS A 77 7.64 16.27 -21.14
N GLU A 78 6.93 15.18 -21.40
CA GLU A 78 5.78 15.14 -22.32
C GLU A 78 4.68 16.10 -21.88
N ALA A 79 4.38 16.15 -20.57
CA ALA A 79 3.43 17.12 -20.02
C ALA A 79 3.84 18.58 -20.29
N HIS A 80 5.13 18.91 -20.12
CA HIS A 80 5.66 20.24 -20.42
C HIS A 80 5.76 20.53 -21.92
N GLY A 81 5.92 19.50 -22.74
CA GLY A 81 5.92 19.59 -24.20
C GLY A 81 4.54 19.87 -24.81
N GLY A 82 3.47 19.81 -24.00
CA GLY A 82 2.10 20.03 -24.45
C GLY A 82 1.42 18.76 -24.99
N ASP A 83 2.02 17.58 -24.81
CA ASP A 83 1.48 16.31 -25.29
C ASP A 83 0.30 15.82 -24.41
N HIS A 84 0.11 16.37 -23.21
CA HIS A 84 -1.02 16.07 -22.34
C HIS A 84 -2.26 16.88 -22.74
N THR A 85 -2.83 16.55 -23.88
CA THR A 85 -4.11 17.08 -24.37
C THR A 85 -5.26 16.72 -23.39
N PRO A 86 -6.44 17.37 -23.50
CA PRO A 86 -7.60 17.00 -22.67
C PRO A 86 -7.98 15.51 -22.79
N VAL A 87 -7.84 14.92 -23.98
CA VAL A 87 -8.10 13.47 -24.19
C VAL A 87 -7.09 12.62 -23.45
N VAL A 88 -5.80 12.95 -23.52
CA VAL A 88 -4.74 12.24 -22.77
C VAL A 88 -4.94 12.37 -21.27
N GLN A 89 -5.29 13.57 -20.77
CA GLN A 89 -5.59 13.76 -19.34
C GLN A 89 -6.78 12.91 -18.88
N LEU A 90 -7.82 12.75 -19.72
CA LEU A 90 -8.95 11.87 -19.41
C LEU A 90 -8.51 10.40 -19.31
N HIS A 91 -7.65 9.93 -20.23
CA HIS A 91 -7.10 8.57 -20.17
C HIS A 91 -6.25 8.34 -18.92
N LEU A 92 -5.44 9.32 -18.51
CA LEU A 92 -4.66 9.26 -17.30
C LEU A 92 -5.54 9.17 -16.05
N ARG A 93 -6.69 9.90 -16.02
CA ARG A 93 -7.68 9.80 -14.94
C ARG A 93 -8.31 8.41 -14.88
N TYR A 94 -8.72 7.84 -16.01
CA TYR A 94 -9.23 6.47 -16.03
C TYR A 94 -8.17 5.46 -15.58
N GLY A 95 -6.92 5.63 -16.00
CA GLY A 95 -5.81 4.81 -15.52
C GLY A 95 -5.65 4.88 -14.00
N MET A 96 -5.74 6.08 -13.41
CA MET A 96 -5.67 6.27 -11.95
C MET A 96 -6.85 5.65 -11.22
N ILE A 97 -8.08 5.75 -11.74
CA ILE A 97 -9.26 5.10 -11.18
C ILE A 97 -9.09 3.58 -11.16
N LEU A 98 -8.64 3.00 -12.27
CA LEU A 98 -8.39 1.55 -12.36
C LEU A 98 -7.25 1.10 -11.42
N PHE A 99 -6.21 1.92 -11.28
CA PHE A 99 -5.14 1.67 -10.32
C PHE A 99 -5.69 1.64 -8.88
N ILE A 100 -6.44 2.67 -8.47
CA ILE A 100 -7.06 2.70 -7.13
C ILE A 100 -8.00 1.51 -6.94
N ALA A 101 -8.78 1.13 -7.95
CA ALA A 101 -9.64 -0.05 -7.87
C ALA A 101 -8.83 -1.34 -7.62
N SER A 102 -7.66 -1.50 -8.24
CA SER A 102 -6.78 -2.64 -7.97
C SER A 102 -6.24 -2.65 -6.55
N GLU A 103 -5.90 -1.47 -6.01
CA GLU A 103 -5.44 -1.33 -4.64
C GLU A 103 -6.57 -1.61 -3.62
N VAL A 104 -7.81 -1.21 -3.92
CA VAL A 104 -8.98 -1.61 -3.13
C VAL A 104 -9.09 -3.14 -3.08
N MET A 105 -8.96 -3.84 -4.21
CA MET A 105 -9.01 -5.31 -4.24
C MET A 105 -7.86 -5.95 -3.48
N PHE A 106 -6.68 -5.33 -3.49
CA PHE A 106 -5.55 -5.76 -2.66
C PHE A 106 -5.91 -5.71 -1.16
N PHE A 107 -6.51 -4.62 -0.69
CA PHE A 107 -6.97 -4.51 0.70
C PHE A 107 -8.14 -5.44 1.02
N VAL A 108 -9.05 -5.69 0.07
CA VAL A 108 -10.12 -6.69 0.23
C VAL A 108 -9.54 -8.05 0.58
N ALA A 109 -8.42 -8.47 -0.04
CA ALA A 109 -7.78 -9.74 0.29
C ALA A 109 -7.27 -9.79 1.75
N TRP A 110 -6.68 -8.70 2.26
CA TRP A 110 -6.21 -8.62 3.65
C TRP A 110 -7.37 -8.53 4.64
N PHE A 111 -8.43 -7.79 4.32
CA PHE A 111 -9.65 -7.78 5.12
C PHE A 111 -10.33 -9.14 5.15
N TRP A 112 -10.33 -9.85 4.01
CA TRP A 112 -10.83 -11.22 3.96
C TRP A 112 -10.08 -12.12 4.94
N ALA A 113 -8.76 -12.11 4.90
CA ALA A 113 -7.93 -12.89 5.81
C ALA A 113 -8.21 -12.55 7.29
N TYR A 114 -8.40 -11.26 7.60
CA TYR A 114 -8.78 -10.82 8.93
C TYR A 114 -10.18 -11.27 9.32
N PHE A 115 -11.18 -11.07 8.46
CA PHE A 115 -12.56 -11.47 8.75
C PHE A 115 -12.74 -12.98 8.82
N ASP A 116 -12.04 -13.75 8.00
CA ASP A 116 -12.02 -15.21 8.12
C ASP A 116 -11.53 -15.66 9.50
N ALA A 117 -10.48 -15.03 10.02
CA ALA A 117 -9.96 -15.34 11.35
C ALA A 117 -10.85 -14.83 12.48
N SER A 118 -11.43 -13.63 12.34
CA SER A 118 -12.21 -12.98 13.41
C SER A 118 -13.64 -13.49 13.52
N LEU A 119 -14.30 -13.79 12.42
CA LEU A 119 -15.67 -14.31 12.38
C LEU A 119 -15.74 -15.83 12.62
N PHE A 120 -14.67 -16.54 12.27
CA PHE A 120 -14.58 -18.00 12.42
C PHE A 120 -13.37 -18.41 13.28
N PRO A 121 -13.26 -17.93 14.53
CA PRO A 121 -12.08 -18.18 15.37
C PRO A 121 -11.85 -19.65 15.70
N ALA A 122 -12.89 -20.46 15.70
CA ALA A 122 -12.78 -21.92 15.88
C ALA A 122 -12.37 -22.66 14.58
N GLY A 123 -12.30 -21.94 13.46
CA GLY A 123 -12.14 -22.51 12.13
C GLY A 123 -13.47 -22.84 11.47
N ILE A 124 -13.48 -22.83 10.14
CA ILE A 124 -14.60 -23.36 9.35
C ILE A 124 -14.54 -24.87 9.48
N HIS A 125 -15.69 -25.53 9.60
CA HIS A 125 -15.76 -26.99 9.65
C HIS A 125 -14.87 -27.61 8.57
N PRO A 126 -13.97 -28.55 8.90
CA PRO A 126 -13.15 -29.18 7.90
C PRO A 126 -14.08 -29.78 6.84
N LEU A 127 -13.82 -29.50 5.58
CA LEU A 127 -14.34 -30.34 4.51
C LEU A 127 -13.90 -31.76 4.85
N GLU A 128 -14.83 -32.61 5.25
CA GLU A 128 -14.57 -34.04 5.39
C GLU A 128 -14.31 -34.60 3.98
N ILE A 129 -13.08 -34.44 3.54
CA ILE A 129 -12.60 -35.19 2.39
C ILE A 129 -12.35 -36.59 2.95
N THR A 130 -13.36 -37.45 2.88
CA THR A 130 -13.22 -38.87 3.07
C THR A 130 -12.35 -39.42 1.93
N THR A 131 -11.06 -39.58 2.22
CA THR A 131 -10.21 -40.35 1.32
C THR A 131 -10.68 -41.79 1.37
N PRO A 132 -10.61 -42.55 0.26
CA PRO A 132 -11.07 -43.94 0.19
C PRO A 132 -10.46 -44.86 1.28
N ASP A 133 -9.38 -44.45 1.90
CA ASP A 133 -8.58 -45.22 2.85
C ASP A 133 -8.86 -44.89 4.33
N GLY A 134 -9.87 -44.08 4.64
CA GLY A 134 -10.22 -43.75 6.03
C GLY A 134 -9.23 -42.84 6.75
N ALA A 135 -8.26 -42.22 6.07
CA ALA A 135 -7.22 -41.35 6.63
C ALA A 135 -7.71 -39.92 6.90
N THR A 136 -8.79 -39.76 7.65
CA THR A 136 -9.38 -38.47 8.00
C THR A 136 -8.45 -37.59 8.86
N GLU A 137 -7.54 -38.18 9.63
CA GLU A 137 -6.62 -37.43 10.50
C GLU A 137 -5.43 -36.79 9.75
N ALA A 138 -4.88 -37.46 8.75
CA ALA A 138 -3.75 -36.94 7.99
C ALA A 138 -4.14 -35.70 7.15
N THR A 139 -5.37 -35.66 6.64
CA THR A 139 -5.91 -34.53 5.87
C THR A 139 -6.17 -33.30 6.76
N LYS A 140 -6.56 -33.52 8.02
CA LYS A 140 -6.74 -32.44 9.01
C LYS A 140 -5.41 -31.74 9.33
N GLN A 141 -4.31 -32.49 9.44
CA GLN A 141 -2.98 -31.91 9.68
C GLN A 141 -2.40 -31.16 8.49
N MET A 142 -2.68 -31.58 7.25
CA MET A 142 -2.14 -30.94 6.05
C MET A 142 -2.76 -29.59 5.71
N ILE A 143 -3.96 -29.27 6.20
CA ILE A 143 -4.68 -28.03 5.86
C ILE A 143 -4.52 -26.94 6.94
N GLY A 144 -3.79 -27.17 8.02
CA GLY A 144 -3.56 -26.18 9.11
C GLY A 144 -4.82 -25.78 9.90
N MET A 145 -5.93 -26.49 9.72
CA MET A 145 -7.23 -26.15 10.31
C MET A 145 -7.37 -26.55 11.77
N VAL A 146 -6.59 -27.54 12.23
CA VAL A 146 -6.66 -28.04 13.62
C VAL A 146 -6.08 -27.05 14.62
N GLU A 147 -5.17 -26.18 14.16
CA GLU A 147 -4.45 -25.28 15.05
C GLU A 147 -5.20 -23.99 15.36
N ARG A 148 -6.16 -23.56 14.52
CA ARG A 148 -6.85 -22.28 14.71
C ARG A 148 -7.58 -22.23 16.06
N ASN A 149 -8.37 -23.25 16.38
CA ASN A 149 -9.07 -23.33 17.67
C ASN A 149 -8.10 -23.42 18.86
N ALA A 150 -7.00 -24.14 18.70
CA ALA A 150 -5.96 -24.21 19.72
C ALA A 150 -5.27 -22.85 19.95
N LEU A 151 -5.04 -22.08 18.88
CA LEU A 151 -4.42 -20.76 18.96
C LEU A 151 -5.35 -19.66 19.45
N THR A 152 -6.64 -19.71 19.09
CA THR A 152 -7.61 -18.67 19.43
C THR A 152 -8.44 -19.00 20.67
N GLY A 153 -8.54 -20.28 21.03
CA GLY A 153 -9.47 -20.80 22.03
C GLY A 153 -10.94 -20.66 21.60
N GLY A 154 -11.19 -20.57 20.28
CA GLY A 154 -12.53 -20.39 19.70
C GLY A 154 -13.12 -18.99 19.87
N HIS A 155 -12.32 -18.00 20.29
CA HIS A 155 -12.74 -16.63 20.53
C HIS A 155 -11.92 -15.61 19.77
N TRP A 156 -12.51 -14.44 19.48
CA TRP A 156 -11.82 -13.29 18.93
C TRP A 156 -12.09 -12.04 19.77
N PRO A 157 -11.07 -11.28 20.16
CA PRO A 157 -9.65 -11.59 20.06
C PRO A 157 -9.29 -12.86 20.85
N PRO A 158 -8.16 -13.52 20.52
CA PRO A 158 -7.70 -14.72 21.20
C PRO A 158 -7.42 -14.50 22.68
N LYS A 159 -7.42 -15.58 23.46
CA LYS A 159 -7.03 -15.52 24.89
C LYS A 159 -5.55 -15.17 25.02
N PRO A 160 -5.16 -14.47 26.11
CA PRO A 160 -3.77 -14.15 26.37
C PRO A 160 -2.87 -15.40 26.35
N SER A 161 -1.71 -15.26 25.74
CA SER A 161 -0.71 -16.32 25.55
C SER A 161 0.69 -15.73 25.57
N ALA A 162 1.74 -16.57 25.46
CA ALA A 162 3.13 -16.09 25.43
C ALA A 162 3.45 -15.09 24.30
N ASN A 163 2.68 -15.11 23.19
CA ASN A 163 2.86 -14.25 22.02
C ASN A 163 1.73 -13.22 21.84
N PHE A 164 0.73 -13.23 22.73
CA PHE A 164 -0.42 -12.33 22.70
C PHE A 164 -0.86 -11.99 24.11
N HIS A 165 -0.59 -10.76 24.54
CA HIS A 165 -0.96 -10.29 25.87
C HIS A 165 -2.30 -9.56 25.87
N GLY A 166 -2.70 -8.95 24.75
CA GLY A 166 -3.95 -8.24 24.54
C GLY A 166 -3.88 -7.31 23.36
N THR A 167 -4.97 -6.59 23.12
CA THR A 167 -5.15 -5.67 21.99
C THR A 167 -4.82 -4.23 22.38
N PHE A 168 -4.72 -3.34 21.39
CA PHE A 168 -4.62 -1.90 21.66
C PHE A 168 -5.95 -1.31 22.12
N ASP A 169 -5.88 -0.27 22.96
CA ASP A 169 -7.03 0.58 23.24
C ASP A 169 -7.31 1.47 22.00
N PRO A 170 -8.45 1.30 21.31
CA PRO A 170 -8.76 2.10 20.13
C PRO A 170 -8.90 3.59 20.42
N TRP A 171 -9.28 3.96 21.64
CA TRP A 171 -9.57 5.34 22.02
C TRP A 171 -8.34 6.15 22.44
N GLY A 172 -7.20 5.52 22.54
CA GLY A 172 -5.90 6.14 22.81
C GLY A 172 -5.20 6.63 21.55
N LEU A 173 -3.97 6.17 21.34
CA LEU A 173 -3.12 6.54 20.22
C LEU A 173 -3.75 6.26 18.83
N PRO A 174 -4.46 5.13 18.61
CA PRO A 174 -5.09 4.86 17.32
C PRO A 174 -6.14 5.90 16.93
N LEU A 175 -6.94 6.41 17.87
CA LEU A 175 -7.89 7.51 17.60
C LEU A 175 -7.15 8.80 17.22
N VAL A 176 -6.12 9.17 17.98
CA VAL A 176 -5.29 10.36 17.67
C VAL A 176 -4.70 10.23 16.26
N ASN A 177 -4.17 9.06 15.92
CA ASN A 177 -3.60 8.78 14.61
C ASN A 177 -4.66 8.89 13.49
N THR A 178 -5.89 8.43 13.75
CA THR A 178 -7.03 8.60 12.85
C THR A 178 -7.35 10.08 12.61
N LEU A 179 -7.39 10.90 13.67
CA LEU A 179 -7.62 12.34 13.53
C LEU A 179 -6.51 13.05 12.75
N ILE A 180 -5.26 12.66 12.94
CA ILE A 180 -4.12 13.18 12.17
C ILE A 180 -4.31 12.91 10.68
N LEU A 181 -4.64 11.68 10.31
CA LEU A 181 -4.78 11.28 8.91
C LEU A 181 -5.99 11.97 8.27
N LEU A 182 -7.16 11.97 8.91
CA LEU A 182 -8.35 12.69 8.41
C LEU A 182 -8.11 14.20 8.25
N THR A 183 -7.40 14.81 9.20
CA THR A 183 -7.00 16.21 9.07
C THR A 183 -6.12 16.43 7.84
N SER A 184 -5.21 15.49 7.56
CA SER A 184 -4.36 15.55 6.37
C SER A 184 -5.16 15.46 5.07
N GLY A 185 -6.24 14.68 5.05
CA GLY A 185 -7.20 14.63 3.94
C GLY A 185 -7.87 15.98 3.67
N THR A 186 -8.23 16.72 4.72
CA THR A 186 -8.79 18.07 4.55
C THR A 186 -7.76 19.07 4.03
N THR A 187 -6.50 18.96 4.46
CA THR A 187 -5.43 19.88 4.04
C THR A 187 -4.99 19.63 2.58
N VAL A 188 -4.97 18.37 2.10
CA VAL A 188 -4.71 18.09 0.67
C VAL A 188 -5.84 18.61 -0.21
N THR A 189 -7.09 18.49 0.25
CA THR A 189 -8.26 19.04 -0.44
C THR A 189 -8.17 20.57 -0.54
N TRP A 190 -7.82 21.23 0.56
CA TRP A 190 -7.56 22.67 0.56
C TRP A 190 -6.44 23.04 -0.44
N ALA A 191 -5.34 22.33 -0.44
CA ALA A 191 -4.25 22.55 -1.40
C ALA A 191 -4.73 22.42 -2.86
N HIS A 192 -5.60 21.45 -3.15
CA HIS A 192 -6.15 21.26 -4.49
C HIS A 192 -7.06 22.42 -4.91
N HIS A 193 -7.96 22.85 -4.03
CA HIS A 193 -8.82 24.02 -4.30
C HIS A 193 -8.00 25.31 -4.46
N ALA A 194 -6.95 25.53 -3.65
CA ALA A 194 -6.04 26.65 -3.80
C ALA A 194 -5.36 26.65 -5.17
N LEU A 195 -4.94 25.49 -5.68
CA LEU A 195 -4.38 25.39 -7.03
C LEU A 195 -5.39 25.79 -8.10
N LEU A 196 -6.63 25.34 -8.01
CA LEU A 196 -7.69 25.69 -8.97
C LEU A 196 -8.01 27.17 -8.98
N GLN A 197 -7.93 27.85 -7.82
CA GLN A 197 -8.11 29.29 -7.68
C GLN A 197 -6.85 30.12 -8.02
N GLY A 198 -5.73 29.46 -8.34
CA GLY A 198 -4.45 30.12 -8.63
C GLY A 198 -3.70 30.61 -7.38
N ASP A 199 -4.16 30.26 -6.16
CA ASP A 199 -3.48 30.58 -4.91
C ASP A 199 -2.27 29.68 -4.69
N ARG A 200 -1.10 30.19 -5.08
CA ARG A 200 0.19 29.50 -4.94
C ARG A 200 0.63 29.32 -3.48
N ARG A 201 0.20 30.22 -2.58
CA ARG A 201 0.56 30.11 -1.17
C ARG A 201 -0.26 29.02 -0.49
N GLY A 202 -1.56 29.02 -0.69
CA GLY A 202 -2.46 27.98 -0.19
C GLY A 202 -2.05 26.59 -0.66
N LEU A 203 -1.72 26.41 -1.95
CA LEU A 203 -1.19 25.15 -2.49
C LEU A 203 0.05 24.66 -1.73
N LYS A 204 1.05 25.52 -1.53
CA LYS A 204 2.31 25.15 -0.88
C LYS A 204 2.12 24.81 0.59
N TRP A 205 1.38 25.62 1.32
CA TRP A 205 1.12 25.38 2.74
C TRP A 205 0.23 24.16 2.96
N GLY A 206 -0.82 23.97 2.16
CA GLY A 206 -1.68 22.81 2.24
C GLY A 206 -0.92 21.50 2.00
N LEU A 207 -0.08 21.45 0.95
CA LEU A 207 0.78 20.28 0.69
C LEU A 207 1.80 20.04 1.82
N LEU A 208 2.45 21.08 2.31
CA LEU A 208 3.44 20.94 3.40
C LEU A 208 2.79 20.39 4.67
N ILE A 209 1.64 20.93 5.07
CA ILE A 209 0.92 20.47 6.25
C ILE A 209 0.49 19.00 6.06
N THR A 210 -0.04 18.64 4.90
CA THR A 210 -0.42 17.24 4.59
C THR A 210 0.77 16.30 4.73
N ILE A 211 1.94 16.66 4.19
CA ILE A 211 3.17 15.85 4.29
C ILE A 211 3.59 15.68 5.75
N VAL A 212 3.60 16.77 6.53
CA VAL A 212 3.98 16.72 7.95
C VAL A 212 3.03 15.82 8.74
N LEU A 213 1.72 15.91 8.49
CA LEU A 213 0.73 15.04 9.13
C LEU A 213 0.90 13.57 8.70
N GLY A 214 1.22 13.29 7.44
CA GLY A 214 1.51 11.93 6.96
C GLY A 214 2.77 11.33 7.60
N VAL A 215 3.83 12.13 7.78
CA VAL A 215 5.04 11.70 8.51
C VAL A 215 4.71 11.46 9.99
N LEU A 216 3.93 12.34 10.61
CA LEU A 216 3.51 12.20 12.01
C LEU A 216 2.68 10.93 12.21
N PHE A 217 1.71 10.65 11.33
CA PHE A 217 0.94 9.41 11.32
C PHE A 217 1.88 8.19 11.28
N THR A 218 2.84 8.19 10.35
CA THR A 218 3.80 7.08 10.20
C THR A 218 4.64 6.89 11.46
N ALA A 219 5.06 7.98 12.11
CA ALA A 219 5.82 7.93 13.36
C ALA A 219 4.99 7.35 14.51
N CYS A 220 3.72 7.78 14.65
CA CYS A 220 2.79 7.24 15.64
C CYS A 220 2.53 5.75 15.40
N GLN A 221 2.34 5.32 14.16
CA GLN A 221 2.13 3.92 13.81
C GLN A 221 3.37 3.06 14.12
N ALA A 222 4.57 3.58 13.84
CA ALA A 222 5.82 2.90 14.19
C ALA A 222 5.98 2.77 15.71
N TYR A 223 5.64 3.81 16.46
CA TYR A 223 5.64 3.77 17.92
C TYR A 223 4.67 2.71 18.45
N GLU A 224 3.45 2.65 17.91
CA GLU A 224 2.46 1.64 18.25
C GLU A 224 2.98 0.22 18.02
N TYR A 225 3.63 -0.03 16.89
CA TYR A 225 4.18 -1.36 16.57
C TYR A 225 5.28 -1.81 17.53
N VAL A 226 6.12 -0.89 17.97
CA VAL A 226 7.18 -1.19 18.96
C VAL A 226 6.59 -1.57 20.32
N HIS A 227 5.43 -1.00 20.69
CA HIS A 227 4.76 -1.21 21.97
C HIS A 227 3.60 -2.22 21.89
N ALA A 228 3.49 -2.95 20.77
CA ALA A 228 2.44 -3.95 20.61
C ALA A 228 2.52 -5.07 21.65
N GLY A 229 1.41 -5.37 22.28
CA GLY A 229 1.26 -6.48 23.25
C GLY A 229 1.20 -7.86 22.57
N PHE A 230 1.52 -7.95 21.26
CA PHE A 230 1.50 -9.18 20.47
C PHE A 230 2.58 -9.15 19.39
N LYS A 231 2.98 -10.36 18.97
CA LYS A 231 4.03 -10.54 17.95
C LYS A 231 3.40 -10.86 16.61
N TYR A 232 4.11 -10.51 15.52
CA TYR A 232 3.74 -10.90 14.16
C TYR A 232 3.74 -12.42 13.98
N ALA A 233 4.83 -13.08 14.40
CA ALA A 233 5.01 -14.51 14.23
C ALA A 233 4.40 -15.33 15.38
N GLY A 234 3.84 -16.48 15.04
CA GLY A 234 3.34 -17.45 16.02
C GLY A 234 1.95 -17.16 16.56
N HIS A 235 1.23 -16.17 16.03
CA HIS A 235 -0.13 -15.87 16.41
C HIS A 235 -0.96 -15.28 15.26
N ILE A 236 -2.17 -15.83 15.03
CA ILE A 236 -3.02 -15.42 13.90
C ILE A 236 -3.49 -13.96 14.01
N TYR A 237 -3.75 -13.46 15.23
CA TYR A 237 -4.12 -12.06 15.47
C TYR A 237 -2.99 -11.13 15.01
N GLY A 238 -1.77 -11.38 15.48
CA GLY A 238 -0.61 -10.56 15.10
C GLY A 238 -0.34 -10.62 13.60
N ALA A 239 -0.40 -11.80 12.99
CA ALA A 239 -0.20 -11.94 11.56
C ALA A 239 -1.21 -11.13 10.74
N THR A 240 -2.52 -11.27 11.02
CA THR A 240 -3.57 -10.54 10.29
C THR A 240 -3.54 -9.05 10.56
N PHE A 241 -3.30 -8.64 11.82
CA PHE A 241 -3.16 -7.24 12.22
C PHE A 241 -2.01 -6.55 11.49
N PHE A 242 -0.79 -7.08 11.62
CA PHE A 242 0.40 -6.44 11.04
C PHE A 242 0.42 -6.50 9.52
N MET A 243 -0.18 -7.51 8.89
CA MET A 243 -0.31 -7.54 7.43
C MET A 243 -1.26 -6.46 6.93
N ALA A 244 -2.46 -6.35 7.48
CA ALA A 244 -3.44 -5.35 7.05
C ALA A 244 -2.97 -3.92 7.35
N THR A 245 -2.56 -3.64 8.60
CA THR A 245 -2.11 -2.29 9.01
C THR A 245 -0.73 -1.94 8.47
N GLY A 246 0.17 -2.91 8.31
CA GLY A 246 1.51 -2.71 7.76
C GLY A 246 1.50 -2.38 6.27
N PHE A 247 0.68 -3.06 5.47
CA PHE A 247 0.48 -2.67 4.07
C PHE A 247 -0.16 -1.29 3.94
N HIS A 248 -1.11 -0.97 4.83
CA HIS A 248 -1.64 0.39 4.87
C HIS A 248 -0.54 1.40 5.20
N GLY A 249 0.30 1.15 6.20
CA GLY A 249 1.44 2.01 6.53
C GLY A 249 2.42 2.18 5.37
N ALA A 250 2.68 1.12 4.59
CA ALA A 250 3.47 1.21 3.36
C ALA A 250 2.82 2.14 2.33
N HIS A 251 1.49 2.07 2.14
CA HIS A 251 0.74 2.98 1.27
C HIS A 251 0.78 4.43 1.76
N VAL A 252 0.71 4.67 3.09
CA VAL A 252 0.90 6.02 3.67
C VAL A 252 2.29 6.58 3.33
N ILE A 253 3.34 5.77 3.45
CA ILE A 253 4.71 6.18 3.10
C ILE A 253 4.80 6.51 1.61
N ILE A 254 4.28 5.65 0.73
CA ILE A 254 4.26 5.89 -0.72
C ILE A 254 3.48 7.17 -1.05
N GLY A 255 2.29 7.35 -0.45
CA GLY A 255 1.48 8.56 -0.63
C GLY A 255 2.18 9.83 -0.15
N THR A 256 2.85 9.77 1.01
CA THR A 256 3.65 10.88 1.54
C THR A 256 4.81 11.23 0.61
N LEU A 257 5.50 10.24 0.05
CA LEU A 257 6.55 10.47 -0.96
C LEU A 257 5.97 11.08 -2.24
N PHE A 258 4.82 10.60 -2.70
CA PHE A 258 4.14 11.13 -3.87
C PHE A 258 3.76 12.61 -3.68
N LEU A 259 3.15 12.95 -2.53
CA LEU A 259 2.83 14.33 -2.16
C LEU A 259 4.09 15.19 -2.03
N THR A 260 5.20 14.63 -1.52
CA THR A 260 6.49 15.32 -1.43
C THR A 260 7.04 15.67 -2.81
N VAL A 261 6.97 14.76 -3.77
CA VAL A 261 7.32 15.05 -5.18
C VAL A 261 6.43 16.14 -5.76
N CYS A 262 5.11 16.08 -5.49
CA CYS A 262 4.17 17.12 -5.90
C CYS A 262 4.49 18.48 -5.25
N PHE A 263 4.92 18.50 -3.98
CA PHE A 263 5.33 19.72 -3.30
C PHE A 263 6.54 20.39 -3.98
N PHE A 264 7.59 19.62 -4.31
CA PHE A 264 8.73 20.18 -5.04
C PHE A 264 8.35 20.68 -6.44
N ARG A 265 7.47 19.94 -7.14
CA ARG A 265 6.92 20.39 -8.43
C ARG A 265 6.07 21.66 -8.29
N ALA A 266 5.32 21.81 -7.20
CA ALA A 266 4.56 23.04 -6.89
C ALA A 266 5.49 24.22 -6.59
N LEU A 267 6.64 23.99 -5.91
CA LEU A 267 7.67 25.01 -5.69
C LEU A 267 8.29 25.45 -7.01
N ALA A 268 8.57 24.51 -7.93
CA ALA A 268 9.09 24.79 -9.27
C ALA A 268 8.06 25.42 -10.22
N GLY A 269 6.79 25.54 -9.81
CA GLY A 269 5.74 26.16 -10.62
C GLY A 269 5.19 25.29 -11.75
N HIS A 270 5.42 23.98 -11.71
CA HIS A 270 5.00 23.03 -12.76
C HIS A 270 3.49 22.85 -12.87
N PHE A 271 2.72 23.11 -11.81
CA PHE A 271 1.28 22.93 -11.81
C PHE A 271 0.55 24.22 -12.20
N THR A 272 -0.46 24.05 -13.06
CA THR A 272 -1.40 25.09 -13.44
C THR A 272 -2.83 24.62 -13.24
N PRO A 273 -3.84 25.50 -13.15
CA PRO A 273 -5.24 25.09 -13.04
C PRO A 273 -5.70 24.16 -14.17
N LYS A 274 -5.07 24.23 -15.36
CA LYS A 274 -5.41 23.40 -16.53
C LYS A 274 -4.59 22.11 -16.62
N GLN A 275 -3.38 22.09 -16.05
CA GLN A 275 -2.46 20.96 -16.12
C GLN A 275 -1.89 20.65 -14.73
N HIS A 276 -2.56 19.78 -14.00
CA HIS A 276 -2.16 19.38 -12.63
C HIS A 276 -2.48 17.92 -12.32
N PHE A 277 -2.67 17.08 -13.34
CA PHE A 277 -3.08 15.68 -13.16
C PHE A 277 -2.20 14.94 -12.15
N GLY A 278 -0.88 15.15 -12.14
CA GLY A 278 0.00 14.48 -11.17
C GLY A 278 -0.35 14.80 -9.71
N PHE A 279 -0.80 16.01 -9.41
CA PHE A 279 -1.28 16.37 -8.08
C PHE A 279 -2.69 15.85 -7.80
N GLU A 280 -3.58 15.90 -8.80
CA GLU A 280 -4.93 15.31 -8.72
C GLU A 280 -4.85 13.81 -8.39
N ALA A 281 -3.97 13.07 -9.07
CA ALA A 281 -3.72 11.65 -8.80
C ALA A 281 -3.17 11.40 -7.40
N ALA A 282 -2.23 12.24 -6.92
CA ALA A 282 -1.71 12.15 -5.55
C ALA A 282 -2.79 12.41 -4.49
N ALA A 283 -3.69 13.38 -4.73
CA ALA A 283 -4.81 13.65 -3.83
C ALA A 283 -5.81 12.48 -3.80
N TRP A 284 -6.16 11.89 -4.94
CA TRP A 284 -7.02 10.71 -5.00
C TRP A 284 -6.41 9.51 -4.27
N TYR A 285 -5.12 9.29 -4.46
CA TYR A 285 -4.41 8.22 -3.76
C TYR A 285 -4.40 8.45 -2.24
N TRP A 286 -4.19 9.69 -1.80
CA TRP A 286 -4.20 10.05 -0.39
C TRP A 286 -5.57 9.81 0.26
N HIS A 287 -6.65 10.23 -0.40
CA HIS A 287 -8.01 9.96 0.07
C HIS A 287 -8.36 8.46 0.09
N PHE A 288 -7.86 7.69 -0.89
CA PHE A 288 -7.99 6.23 -0.84
C PHE A 288 -7.32 5.66 0.42
N VAL A 289 -6.11 6.09 0.74
CA VAL A 289 -5.40 5.69 1.97
C VAL A 289 -6.19 6.07 3.22
N ASP A 290 -6.76 7.28 3.28
CA ASP A 290 -7.63 7.74 4.39
C ASP A 290 -8.84 6.80 4.59
N VAL A 291 -9.53 6.45 3.51
CA VAL A 291 -10.72 5.56 3.56
C VAL A 291 -10.35 4.17 4.02
N VAL A 292 -9.25 3.60 3.53
CA VAL A 292 -8.77 2.29 3.99
C VAL A 292 -8.44 2.33 5.48
N TRP A 293 -7.82 3.41 5.98
CA TRP A 293 -7.55 3.56 7.41
C TRP A 293 -8.81 3.57 8.25
N LEU A 294 -9.85 4.30 7.83
CA LEU A 294 -11.12 4.30 8.55
C LEU A 294 -11.71 2.90 8.68
N PHE A 295 -11.59 2.10 7.61
CA PHE A 295 -12.04 0.70 7.62
C PHE A 295 -11.20 -0.15 8.58
N LEU A 296 -9.86 0.02 8.58
CA LEU A 296 -8.95 -0.64 9.51
C LEU A 296 -9.28 -0.25 10.95
N PHE A 297 -9.43 1.04 11.22
CA PHE A 297 -9.76 1.54 12.54
C PHE A 297 -11.08 0.96 13.05
N ALA A 298 -12.14 1.03 12.25
CA ALA A 298 -13.44 0.50 12.64
C ALA A 298 -13.42 -1.02 12.85
N CYS A 299 -12.89 -1.78 11.89
CA CYS A 299 -12.99 -3.24 11.90
C CYS A 299 -11.96 -3.90 12.83
N ILE A 300 -10.71 -3.44 12.79
CA ILE A 300 -9.61 -4.10 13.49
C ILE A 300 -9.43 -3.52 14.90
N TYR A 301 -9.43 -2.17 15.03
CA TYR A 301 -9.19 -1.55 16.33
C TYR A 301 -10.45 -1.45 17.19
N VAL A 302 -11.60 -1.06 16.63
CA VAL A 302 -12.81 -0.87 17.44
C VAL A 302 -13.58 -2.19 17.62
N ILE A 303 -13.97 -2.84 16.51
CA ILE A 303 -14.76 -4.08 16.58
C ILE A 303 -13.89 -5.26 17.01
N GLY A 304 -12.66 -5.34 16.54
CA GLY A 304 -11.73 -6.44 16.77
C GLY A 304 -10.93 -6.37 18.08
N ALA A 305 -11.03 -5.28 18.83
CA ALA A 305 -10.21 -5.09 20.04
C ALA A 305 -10.61 -6.01 21.21
N GLY A 306 -11.88 -6.39 21.33
CA GLY A 306 -12.36 -7.07 22.53
C GLY A 306 -12.15 -6.21 23.79
N THR A 307 -11.55 -6.78 24.83
CA THR A 307 -11.15 -6.04 26.04
C THR A 307 -9.70 -5.62 25.92
N PRO A 308 -9.39 -4.32 25.72
CA PRO A 308 -8.02 -3.84 25.60
C PRO A 308 -7.20 -4.07 26.87
N LEU A 309 -5.88 -4.12 26.72
CA LEU A 309 -4.96 -4.06 27.85
C LEU A 309 -5.15 -2.74 28.61
N ALA A 310 -5.31 -2.82 29.91
CA ALA A 310 -5.19 -1.64 30.77
C ALA A 310 -3.71 -1.21 30.77
N HIS A 311 -3.45 0.02 30.36
CA HIS A 311 -2.13 0.64 30.40
C HIS A 311 -1.90 1.30 31.75
#